data_89a26ba8c6ec7072a2038fb791bedaf6
#
_entry.id   89a26ba8c6ec7072a2038fb791bedaf6
#
_cell.length_a   1.000
_cell.length_b   1.000
_cell.length_c   1.000
_cell.angle_alpha   90.00
_cell.angle_beta   90.00
_cell.angle_gamma   90.00
#
_symmetry.space_group_name_H-M   'P 1'
#
loop_
_entity.id
_entity.type
_entity.pdbx_description
1 polymer ?
#
loop_
_entity_poly.entity_id
_entity_poly.type
_entity_poly.pdbx_seq_one_letter_code
_entity_poly.pdbx_strand_id
1 'polypeptide(L)'
;RTFVSSMMISLGAFFLIVIDDPISGNYERYITSLVVLFSIQLVGSYVPRLLVIYFARKYDNDAPKRYTICSLKEVKEFEKVHANSPYDEVILDLQSKTKENDIYMLISRLYPLNVEISVVPSLYDMLTGAATIDDIADQPLIPITEHKMSDTELCIKRAFDITVSLIALIVLSPIYLLIALAVWLSSKGPVFYCQERIGLHGIPFKIIKFRTMCLHAEQEIPQLSLDGDSRVTKVGRFLRKYRLDELPQFWNILRGEMSIVGPRPERRYFIKMIEEKAPYYCMIYKIRPGLTSWGPIKVGYTDTLDKMVRRLNYDIVYIENMSLGLDLKIM
;
A
#
# COMPACT_ATOMS: atom_id res chain seq x y z
N ARG A 1 -13.64 -22.73 2.43
CA ARG A 1 -12.74 -22.27 3.55
C ARG A 1 -13.46 -22.24 4.89
N THR A 2 -14.67 -21.66 5.01
CA THR A 2 -15.46 -21.62 6.26
C THR A 2 -15.77 -23.01 6.83
N PHE A 3 -16.11 -24.00 6.01
CA PHE A 3 -16.36 -25.37 6.46
C PHE A 3 -15.12 -25.98 7.14
N VAL A 4 -13.94 -25.83 6.53
CA VAL A 4 -12.68 -26.36 7.07
C VAL A 4 -12.30 -25.64 8.37
N SER A 5 -12.44 -24.32 8.46
CA SER A 5 -12.14 -23.56 9.68
C SER A 5 -13.12 -23.92 10.82
N SER A 6 -14.42 -24.06 10.55
CA SER A 6 -15.40 -24.51 11.55
C SER A 6 -15.11 -25.92 12.04
N MET A 7 -14.72 -26.82 11.14
CA MET A 7 -14.32 -28.18 11.49
C MET A 7 -13.07 -28.19 12.39
N MET A 8 -12.05 -27.41 12.08
CA MET A 8 -10.82 -27.32 12.88
C MET A 8 -11.06 -26.76 14.28
N ILE A 9 -11.89 -25.70 14.40
CA ILE A 9 -12.23 -25.11 15.71
C ILE A 9 -13.09 -26.08 16.54
N SER A 10 -14.06 -26.78 15.92
CA SER A 10 -14.88 -27.77 16.61
C SER A 10 -14.08 -28.97 17.07
N LEU A 11 -13.11 -29.43 16.27
CA LEU A 11 -12.15 -30.48 16.66
C LEU A 11 -11.28 -30.02 17.84
N GLY A 12 -10.75 -28.80 17.80
CA GLY A 12 -9.96 -28.23 18.90
C GLY A 12 -10.75 -28.12 20.21
N ALA A 13 -11.98 -27.62 20.16
CA ALA A 13 -12.88 -27.54 21.30
C ALA A 13 -13.25 -28.95 21.85
N PHE A 14 -13.47 -29.91 20.96
CA PHE A 14 -13.73 -31.30 21.33
C PHE A 14 -12.54 -31.93 22.06
N PHE A 15 -11.30 -31.74 21.54
CA PHE A 15 -10.09 -32.24 22.22
C PHE A 15 -9.94 -31.62 23.65
N LEU A 16 -10.22 -30.33 23.81
CA LEU A 16 -10.16 -29.68 25.11
C LEU A 16 -11.19 -30.29 26.09
N ILE A 17 -12.42 -30.58 25.64
CA ILE A 17 -13.46 -31.21 26.47
C ILE A 17 -13.07 -32.65 26.84
N VAL A 18 -12.45 -33.40 25.92
CA VAL A 18 -12.04 -34.80 26.18
C VAL A 18 -10.84 -34.90 27.12
N ILE A 19 -9.95 -33.89 27.10
CA ILE A 19 -8.77 -33.86 28.00
C ILE A 19 -9.18 -33.56 29.45
N ASP A 20 -10.23 -32.75 29.63
CA ASP A 20 -10.65 -32.29 30.97
C ASP A 20 -11.56 -33.31 31.71
N ASP A 21 -12.08 -34.34 30.99
CA ASP A 21 -12.97 -35.36 31.59
C ASP A 21 -12.39 -36.78 31.34
N PRO A 22 -11.85 -37.47 32.40
CA PRO A 22 -11.29 -38.80 32.24
C PRO A 22 -12.38 -39.79 31.85
N ILE A 23 -12.19 -40.39 30.70
CA ILE A 23 -13.04 -41.29 29.91
C ILE A 23 -13.88 -42.21 30.78
N SER A 24 -15.09 -41.83 31.11
CA SER A 24 -16.16 -42.70 31.59
C SER A 24 -17.00 -43.12 30.40
N GLY A 25 -16.60 -44.18 29.71
CA GLY A 25 -17.39 -45.07 28.81
C GLY A 25 -18.53 -44.60 27.87
N ASN A 26 -18.89 -43.29 27.88
CA ASN A 26 -20.03 -42.78 27.13
C ASN A 26 -19.62 -42.06 25.80
N TYR A 27 -19.04 -42.77 24.88
CA TYR A 27 -18.64 -42.25 23.55
C TYR A 27 -19.78 -41.56 22.79
N GLU A 28 -21.03 -42.02 22.95
CA GLU A 28 -22.19 -41.42 22.30
C GLU A 28 -22.41 -39.96 22.69
N ARG A 29 -22.21 -39.60 23.95
CA ARG A 29 -22.34 -38.23 24.44
C ARG A 29 -21.29 -37.30 23.83
N TYR A 30 -20.05 -37.75 23.68
CA TYR A 30 -18.97 -36.95 23.09
C TYR A 30 -19.19 -36.72 21.63
N ILE A 31 -19.62 -37.76 20.85
CA ILE A 31 -19.97 -37.61 19.44
C ILE A 31 -21.14 -36.66 19.25
N THR A 32 -22.18 -36.79 20.08
CA THR A 32 -23.34 -35.89 20.03
C THR A 32 -22.95 -34.46 20.35
N SER A 33 -22.11 -34.21 21.35
CA SER A 33 -21.61 -32.89 21.69
C SER A 33 -20.77 -32.28 20.57
N LEU A 34 -19.92 -33.07 19.91
CA LEU A 34 -19.14 -32.64 18.74
C LEU A 34 -20.04 -32.22 17.58
N VAL A 35 -21.05 -33.05 17.25
CA VAL A 35 -22.00 -32.78 16.18
C VAL A 35 -22.82 -31.50 16.47
N VAL A 36 -23.26 -31.34 17.72
CA VAL A 36 -24.02 -30.15 18.13
C VAL A 36 -23.15 -28.90 18.07
N LEU A 37 -21.91 -28.92 18.61
CA LEU A 37 -20.98 -27.81 18.58
C LEU A 37 -20.64 -27.43 17.11
N PHE A 38 -20.35 -28.43 16.26
CA PHE A 38 -20.09 -28.20 14.86
C PHE A 38 -21.29 -27.57 14.14
N SER A 39 -22.51 -28.06 14.42
CA SER A 39 -23.74 -27.54 13.82
C SER A 39 -24.02 -26.10 14.25
N ILE A 40 -23.87 -25.79 15.53
CA ILE A 40 -24.04 -24.41 16.06
C ILE A 40 -23.03 -23.48 15.42
N GLN A 41 -21.79 -23.88 15.31
CA GLN A 41 -20.72 -23.06 14.75
C GLN A 41 -20.87 -22.90 13.22
N LEU A 42 -21.31 -23.93 12.51
CA LEU A 42 -21.60 -23.87 11.09
C LEU A 42 -22.76 -22.92 10.80
N VAL A 43 -23.85 -23.03 11.57
CA VAL A 43 -25.00 -22.13 11.45
C VAL A 43 -24.61 -20.70 11.85
N GLY A 44 -23.90 -20.53 12.96
CA GLY A 44 -23.46 -19.21 13.46
C GLY A 44 -22.47 -18.49 12.55
N SER A 45 -21.68 -19.23 11.74
CA SER A 45 -20.74 -18.63 10.79
C SER A 45 -21.32 -18.48 9.38
N TYR A 46 -22.18 -19.41 8.94
CA TYR A 46 -22.69 -19.47 7.57
C TYR A 46 -23.93 -18.60 7.37
N VAL A 47 -24.86 -18.59 8.35
CA VAL A 47 -26.09 -17.79 8.23
C VAL A 47 -25.83 -16.30 8.19
N PRO A 48 -25.02 -15.68 9.06
CA PRO A 48 -24.68 -14.25 8.94
C PRO A 48 -24.02 -13.92 7.62
N ARG A 49 -23.14 -14.81 7.12
CA ARG A 49 -22.48 -14.60 5.83
C ARG A 49 -23.45 -14.68 4.65
N LEU A 50 -24.39 -15.63 4.67
CA LEU A 50 -25.45 -15.68 3.65
C LEU A 50 -26.34 -14.46 3.71
N LEU A 51 -26.67 -13.98 4.91
CA LEU A 51 -27.46 -12.76 5.09
C LEU A 51 -26.71 -11.54 4.53
N VAL A 52 -25.41 -11.40 4.84
CA VAL A 52 -24.58 -10.31 4.29
C VAL A 52 -24.51 -10.39 2.76
N ILE A 53 -24.29 -11.57 2.18
CA ILE A 53 -24.29 -11.77 0.72
C ILE A 53 -25.65 -11.48 0.12
N TYR A 54 -26.74 -11.94 0.75
CA TYR A 54 -28.11 -11.68 0.31
C TYR A 54 -28.43 -10.18 0.32
N PHE A 55 -28.10 -9.50 1.43
CA PHE A 55 -28.30 -8.05 1.54
C PHE A 55 -27.39 -7.29 0.57
N ALA A 56 -26.11 -7.65 0.46
CA ALA A 56 -25.20 -7.06 -0.52
C ALA A 56 -25.75 -7.20 -1.93
N ARG A 57 -26.15 -8.40 -2.38
CA ARG A 57 -26.78 -8.59 -3.69
C ARG A 57 -28.08 -7.85 -3.89
N LYS A 58 -28.86 -7.66 -2.83
CA LYS A 58 -30.14 -6.92 -2.91
C LYS A 58 -29.94 -5.41 -3.01
N TYR A 59 -28.86 -4.88 -2.44
CA TYR A 59 -28.50 -3.46 -2.50
C TYR A 59 -27.55 -3.13 -3.64
N ASP A 60 -26.84 -4.12 -4.18
CA ASP A 60 -25.86 -3.99 -5.28
C ASP A 60 -26.51 -4.34 -6.64
N ASN A 61 -27.70 -3.82 -6.86
CA ASN A 61 -28.48 -4.14 -8.07
C ASN A 61 -28.10 -3.29 -9.30
N ASP A 62 -27.11 -2.40 -9.18
CA ASP A 62 -26.60 -1.63 -10.30
C ASP A 62 -25.31 -2.28 -10.82
N ALA A 63 -25.37 -2.88 -12.02
CA ALA A 63 -24.18 -3.28 -12.74
C ALA A 63 -23.23 -2.07 -12.84
N PRO A 64 -21.91 -2.23 -12.62
CA PRO A 64 -20.96 -1.14 -12.65
C PRO A 64 -21.08 -0.37 -13.98
N LYS A 65 -21.22 0.95 -13.90
CA LYS A 65 -21.28 1.79 -15.09
C LYS A 65 -19.92 1.84 -15.73
N ARG A 66 -19.76 1.16 -16.87
CA ARG A 66 -18.51 1.03 -17.61
C ARG A 66 -18.46 2.02 -18.76
N TYR A 67 -17.30 2.64 -18.98
CA TYR A 67 -17.04 3.51 -20.12
C TYR A 67 -15.79 3.03 -20.86
N THR A 68 -15.89 2.82 -22.17
CA THR A 68 -14.76 2.36 -22.98
C THR A 68 -14.08 3.54 -23.67
N ILE A 69 -12.77 3.64 -23.56
CA ILE A 69 -11.92 4.66 -24.17
C ILE A 69 -10.95 3.97 -25.14
N CYS A 70 -11.00 4.39 -26.40
CA CYS A 70 -10.14 3.85 -27.46
C CYS A 70 -9.00 4.82 -27.86
N SER A 71 -9.06 6.08 -27.42
CA SER A 71 -8.06 7.09 -27.79
C SER A 71 -7.89 8.21 -26.77
N LEU A 72 -6.71 8.86 -26.78
CA LEU A 72 -6.42 10.05 -25.94
C LEU A 72 -7.41 11.21 -26.10
N LYS A 73 -8.06 11.32 -27.26
CA LYS A 73 -9.03 12.40 -27.52
C LYS A 73 -10.31 12.22 -26.73
N GLU A 74 -10.72 10.98 -26.49
CA GLU A 74 -11.97 10.63 -25.80
C GLU A 74 -11.89 10.89 -24.29
N VAL A 75 -10.67 10.98 -23.71
CA VAL A 75 -10.48 11.28 -22.27
C VAL A 75 -11.14 12.61 -21.90
N LYS A 76 -10.97 13.65 -22.71
CA LYS A 76 -11.58 14.97 -22.46
C LYS A 76 -13.11 14.93 -22.51
N GLU A 77 -13.66 14.06 -23.32
CA GLU A 77 -15.10 13.82 -23.40
C GLU A 77 -15.57 13.04 -22.18
N PHE A 78 -14.83 11.98 -21.81
CA PHE A 78 -15.09 11.22 -20.60
C PHE A 78 -15.03 12.09 -19.33
N GLU A 79 -14.03 12.95 -19.16
CA GLU A 79 -13.92 13.87 -18.02
C GLU A 79 -15.21 14.73 -17.86
N LYS A 80 -15.77 15.22 -18.96
CA LYS A 80 -17.01 16.01 -18.96
C LYS A 80 -18.25 15.15 -18.61
N VAL A 81 -18.30 13.94 -19.16
CA VAL A 81 -19.42 13.02 -18.94
C VAL A 81 -19.39 12.48 -17.52
N HIS A 82 -18.20 12.11 -17.02
CA HIS A 82 -18.00 11.61 -15.66
C HIS A 82 -18.36 12.69 -14.60
N ALA A 83 -18.06 13.96 -14.86
CA ALA A 83 -18.44 15.07 -13.97
C ALA A 83 -19.97 15.22 -13.81
N ASN A 84 -20.74 14.86 -14.84
CA ASN A 84 -22.20 14.94 -14.83
C ASN A 84 -22.89 13.64 -14.36
N SER A 85 -22.27 12.50 -14.66
CA SER A 85 -22.76 11.16 -14.28
C SER A 85 -21.55 10.29 -13.97
N PRO A 86 -21.27 10.01 -12.68
CA PRO A 86 -20.10 9.23 -12.31
C PRO A 86 -20.17 7.81 -12.89
N TYR A 87 -19.05 7.35 -13.40
CA TYR A 87 -18.78 5.99 -13.84
C TYR A 87 -17.92 5.27 -12.82
N ASP A 88 -18.12 3.98 -12.69
CA ASP A 88 -17.41 3.14 -11.72
C ASP A 88 -16.09 2.61 -12.33
N GLU A 89 -16.15 2.22 -13.62
CA GLU A 89 -15.02 1.59 -14.31
C GLU A 89 -14.79 2.20 -15.70
N VAL A 90 -13.51 2.37 -16.06
CA VAL A 90 -13.06 2.78 -17.41
C VAL A 90 -12.26 1.65 -18.03
N ILE A 91 -12.72 1.18 -19.18
CA ILE A 91 -12.04 0.13 -19.95
C ILE A 91 -11.23 0.81 -21.06
N LEU A 92 -9.93 0.57 -21.07
CA LEU A 92 -9.03 1.05 -22.11
C LEU A 92 -8.89 -0.04 -23.20
N ASP A 93 -9.51 0.17 -24.34
CA ASP A 93 -9.32 -0.66 -25.54
C ASP A 93 -8.20 -0.06 -26.41
N LEU A 94 -6.96 -0.41 -26.05
CA LEU A 94 -5.76 0.10 -26.70
C LEU A 94 -5.40 -0.83 -27.85
N GLN A 95 -5.92 -0.53 -29.05
CA GLN A 95 -5.51 -1.26 -30.24
C GLN A 95 -3.97 -1.18 -30.40
N SER A 96 -3.37 -2.22 -31.01
CA SER A 96 -1.92 -2.47 -31.14
C SER A 96 -1.05 -1.33 -31.74
N LYS A 97 -1.65 -0.20 -32.10
CA LYS A 97 -0.99 1.00 -32.66
C LYS A 97 -0.75 2.13 -31.67
N THR A 98 -1.22 2.01 -30.41
CA THR A 98 -1.05 3.07 -29.42
C THR A 98 0.38 3.00 -28.87
N LYS A 99 1.08 4.14 -28.87
CA LYS A 99 2.44 4.20 -28.31
C LYS A 99 2.39 4.05 -26.79
N GLU A 100 3.37 3.38 -26.20
CA GLU A 100 3.47 3.21 -24.74
C GLU A 100 3.31 4.53 -23.97
N ASN A 101 3.91 5.61 -24.45
CA ASN A 101 3.78 6.93 -23.83
C ASN A 101 2.34 7.45 -23.79
N ASP A 102 1.52 7.11 -24.78
CA ASP A 102 0.12 7.54 -24.82
C ASP A 102 -0.70 6.78 -23.77
N ILE A 103 -0.36 5.51 -23.53
CA ILE A 103 -0.98 4.69 -22.48
C ILE A 103 -0.68 5.28 -21.10
N TYR A 104 0.59 5.63 -20.84
CA TYR A 104 0.96 6.26 -19.57
C TYR A 104 0.28 7.61 -19.36
N MET A 105 0.12 8.39 -20.41
CA MET A 105 -0.61 9.67 -20.34
C MET A 105 -2.10 9.47 -20.09
N LEU A 106 -2.72 8.43 -20.66
CA LEU A 106 -4.11 8.06 -20.38
C LEU A 106 -4.30 7.72 -18.90
N ILE A 107 -3.48 6.79 -18.40
CA ILE A 107 -3.55 6.37 -17.00
C ILE A 107 -3.33 7.57 -16.06
N SER A 108 -2.36 8.42 -16.31
CA SER A 108 -2.06 9.57 -15.46
C SER A 108 -3.19 10.61 -15.40
N ARG A 109 -3.98 10.73 -16.48
CA ARG A 109 -5.16 11.62 -16.52
C ARG A 109 -6.40 11.02 -15.85
N LEU A 110 -6.59 9.72 -16.01
CA LEU A 110 -7.76 9.02 -15.44
C LEU A 110 -7.60 8.75 -13.94
N TYR A 111 -6.37 8.53 -13.49
CA TYR A 111 -6.08 8.19 -12.08
C TYR A 111 -6.64 9.20 -11.05
N PRO A 112 -6.55 10.53 -11.25
CA PRO A 112 -7.12 11.52 -10.32
C PRO A 112 -8.66 11.51 -10.24
N LEU A 113 -9.35 10.88 -11.21
CA LEU A 113 -10.81 10.79 -11.23
C LEU A 113 -11.36 9.71 -10.30
N ASN A 114 -10.47 8.93 -9.68
CA ASN A 114 -10.81 7.86 -8.72
C ASN A 114 -11.79 6.82 -9.30
N VAL A 115 -11.60 6.47 -10.57
CA VAL A 115 -12.33 5.41 -11.28
C VAL A 115 -11.44 4.17 -11.38
N GLU A 116 -12.06 2.99 -11.41
CA GLU A 116 -11.34 1.76 -11.71
C GLU A 116 -10.91 1.76 -13.17
N ILE A 117 -9.64 1.44 -13.44
CA ILE A 117 -9.07 1.43 -14.78
C ILE A 117 -8.69 -0.01 -15.12
N SER A 118 -9.30 -0.52 -16.17
CA SER A 118 -9.01 -1.84 -16.72
C SER A 118 -8.57 -1.73 -18.18
N VAL A 119 -7.71 -2.62 -18.63
CA VAL A 119 -7.20 -2.64 -20.02
C VAL A 119 -7.63 -3.94 -20.68
N VAL A 120 -8.07 -3.84 -21.94
CA VAL A 120 -8.30 -5.02 -22.79
C VAL A 120 -6.95 -5.68 -23.07
N PRO A 121 -6.74 -6.95 -22.68
CA PRO A 121 -5.46 -7.62 -22.82
C PRO A 121 -5.10 -7.88 -24.28
N SER A 122 -3.81 -7.72 -24.59
CA SER A 122 -3.25 -8.20 -25.84
C SER A 122 -3.13 -9.74 -25.85
N LEU A 123 -2.89 -10.33 -27.03
CA LEU A 123 -2.62 -11.75 -27.12
C LEU A 123 -1.39 -12.17 -26.25
N TYR A 124 -0.39 -11.33 -26.15
CA TYR A 124 0.78 -11.55 -25.31
C TYR A 124 0.41 -11.59 -23.83
N ASP A 125 -0.43 -10.67 -23.37
CA ASP A 125 -0.90 -10.61 -21.96
C ASP A 125 -1.75 -11.85 -21.61
N MET A 126 -2.57 -12.34 -22.55
CA MET A 126 -3.34 -13.58 -22.39
C MET A 126 -2.42 -14.80 -22.27
N LEU A 127 -1.38 -14.89 -23.11
CA LEU A 127 -0.43 -16.00 -23.10
C LEU A 127 0.47 -16.02 -21.86
N THR A 128 0.78 -14.85 -21.30
CA THR A 128 1.59 -14.73 -20.07
C THR A 128 0.78 -14.88 -18.79
N GLY A 129 -0.55 -14.98 -18.89
CA GLY A 129 -1.44 -15.11 -17.73
C GLY A 129 -1.62 -13.80 -16.95
N ALA A 130 -1.35 -12.65 -17.57
CA ALA A 130 -1.58 -11.35 -16.97
C ALA A 130 -3.08 -10.96 -16.93
N ALA A 131 -3.89 -11.52 -17.84
CA ALA A 131 -5.32 -11.30 -17.88
C ALA A 131 -6.04 -12.12 -16.81
N THR A 132 -6.95 -11.47 -16.07
CA THR A 132 -7.85 -12.13 -15.10
C THR A 132 -9.26 -12.25 -15.66
N ILE A 133 -9.98 -13.27 -15.24
CA ILE A 133 -11.40 -13.46 -15.56
C ILE A 133 -12.14 -13.39 -14.23
N ASP A 134 -12.84 -12.29 -14.00
CA ASP A 134 -13.58 -12.06 -12.76
C ASP A 134 -14.99 -12.65 -12.83
N ASP A 135 -15.60 -12.65 -14.01
CA ASP A 135 -16.88 -13.31 -14.24
C ASP A 135 -16.88 -14.06 -15.58
N ILE A 136 -17.55 -15.24 -15.63
CA ILE A 136 -17.58 -16.10 -16.82
C ILE A 136 -18.28 -15.42 -18.01
N ALA A 137 -19.12 -14.43 -17.73
CA ALA A 137 -19.85 -13.67 -18.74
C ALA A 137 -19.09 -12.44 -19.27
N ASP A 138 -18.02 -12.02 -18.64
CA ASP A 138 -17.26 -10.82 -18.99
C ASP A 138 -16.06 -11.13 -19.90
N GLN A 139 -15.63 -10.09 -20.63
CA GLN A 139 -14.38 -10.13 -21.39
C GLN A 139 -13.20 -10.16 -20.41
N PRO A 140 -12.11 -10.88 -20.73
CA PRO A 140 -10.90 -10.85 -19.93
C PRO A 140 -10.35 -9.42 -19.88
N LEU A 141 -10.06 -8.91 -18.70
CA LEU A 141 -9.51 -7.57 -18.48
C LEU A 141 -8.26 -7.65 -17.61
N ILE A 142 -7.38 -6.65 -17.73
CA ILE A 142 -6.26 -6.45 -16.81
C ILE A 142 -6.57 -5.23 -15.94
N PRO A 143 -6.91 -5.40 -14.65
CA PRO A 143 -7.15 -4.28 -13.76
C PRO A 143 -5.83 -3.58 -13.43
N ILE A 144 -5.74 -2.26 -13.70
CA ILE A 144 -4.55 -1.45 -13.41
C ILE A 144 -4.63 -0.83 -12.02
N THR A 145 -5.84 -0.41 -11.60
CA THR A 145 -6.02 0.31 -10.33
C THR A 145 -6.35 -0.59 -9.15
N GLU A 146 -6.67 -1.83 -9.39
CA GLU A 146 -7.00 -2.78 -8.33
C GLU A 146 -5.80 -3.10 -7.42
N HIS A 147 -6.07 -3.26 -6.13
CA HIS A 147 -5.05 -3.68 -5.17
C HIS A 147 -4.78 -5.19 -5.29
N LYS A 148 -3.48 -5.55 -5.34
CA LYS A 148 -3.09 -6.99 -5.35
C LYS A 148 -3.29 -7.69 -4.00
N MET A 149 -3.35 -6.93 -2.92
CA MET A 149 -3.67 -7.46 -1.59
C MET A 149 -5.18 -7.36 -1.34
N SER A 150 -5.75 -8.43 -0.79
CA SER A 150 -7.13 -8.42 -0.32
C SER A 150 -7.31 -7.43 0.85
N ASP A 151 -8.54 -6.97 1.08
CA ASP A 151 -8.86 -6.08 2.21
C ASP A 151 -8.43 -6.67 3.56
N THR A 152 -8.55 -7.99 3.72
CA THR A 152 -8.09 -8.69 4.93
C THR A 152 -6.57 -8.57 5.09
N GLU A 153 -5.80 -8.76 4.04
CA GLU A 153 -4.34 -8.61 4.08
C GLU A 153 -3.93 -7.16 4.34
N LEU A 154 -4.63 -6.18 3.75
CA LEU A 154 -4.41 -4.75 4.04
C LEU A 154 -4.70 -4.40 5.50
N CYS A 155 -5.75 -4.98 6.09
CA CYS A 155 -6.06 -4.83 7.51
C CYS A 155 -4.96 -5.46 8.38
N ILE A 156 -4.48 -6.66 8.04
CA ILE A 156 -3.38 -7.33 8.76
C ILE A 156 -2.10 -6.49 8.67
N LYS A 157 -1.75 -6.02 7.47
CA LYS A 157 -0.60 -5.13 7.25
C LYS A 157 -0.72 -3.88 8.12
N ARG A 158 -1.88 -3.26 8.17
CA ARG A 158 -2.10 -2.06 8.98
C ARG A 158 -1.99 -2.33 10.47
N ALA A 159 -2.55 -3.44 10.97
CA ALA A 159 -2.41 -3.86 12.36
C ALA A 159 -0.94 -4.11 12.73
N PHE A 160 -0.18 -4.74 11.85
CA PHE A 160 1.26 -4.95 12.00
C PHE A 160 2.03 -3.62 12.04
N ASP A 161 1.75 -2.69 11.11
CA ASP A 161 2.35 -1.35 11.06
C ASP A 161 2.15 -0.60 12.38
N ILE A 162 0.92 -0.61 12.92
CA ILE A 162 0.58 0.06 14.18
C ILE A 162 1.31 -0.60 15.35
N THR A 163 1.27 -1.92 15.43
CA THR A 163 1.86 -2.67 16.56
C THR A 163 3.37 -2.47 16.61
N VAL A 164 4.06 -2.66 15.48
CA VAL A 164 5.53 -2.49 15.41
C VAL A 164 5.92 -1.04 15.70
N SER A 165 5.18 -0.07 15.15
CA SER A 165 5.48 1.34 15.39
C SER A 165 5.29 1.75 16.85
N LEU A 166 4.24 1.25 17.51
CA LEU A 166 3.99 1.50 18.92
C LEU A 166 5.10 0.91 19.79
N ILE A 167 5.46 -0.35 19.54
CA ILE A 167 6.56 -1.02 20.24
C ILE A 167 7.87 -0.25 20.03
N ALA A 168 8.18 0.13 18.79
CA ALA A 168 9.39 0.87 18.46
C ALA A 168 9.44 2.23 19.20
N LEU A 169 8.36 2.99 19.24
CA LEU A 169 8.32 4.27 19.97
C LEU A 169 8.52 4.10 21.46
N ILE A 170 7.95 3.06 22.07
CA ILE A 170 8.10 2.79 23.52
C ILE A 170 9.52 2.28 23.83
N VAL A 171 9.97 1.24 23.13
CA VAL A 171 11.27 0.59 23.42
C VAL A 171 12.45 1.51 23.09
N LEU A 172 12.35 2.26 21.98
CA LEU A 172 13.41 3.17 21.56
C LEU A 172 13.31 4.55 22.23
N SER A 173 12.34 4.80 23.13
CA SER A 173 12.18 6.10 23.80
C SER A 173 13.46 6.61 24.49
N PRO A 174 14.29 5.81 25.18
CA PRO A 174 15.56 6.29 25.71
C PRO A 174 16.54 6.76 24.62
N ILE A 175 16.56 6.02 23.49
CA ILE A 175 17.40 6.36 22.34
C ILE A 175 16.91 7.67 21.69
N TYR A 176 15.60 7.87 21.57
CA TYR A 176 15.06 9.15 21.11
C TYR A 176 15.52 10.32 21.96
N LEU A 177 15.52 10.16 23.29
CA LEU A 177 15.97 11.21 24.22
C LEU A 177 17.46 11.51 24.03
N LEU A 178 18.30 10.47 23.91
CA LEU A 178 19.73 10.63 23.67
C LEU A 178 20.03 11.31 22.34
N ILE A 179 19.35 10.92 21.26
CA ILE A 179 19.47 11.55 19.94
C ILE A 179 19.00 13.01 20.00
N ALA A 180 17.87 13.27 20.65
CA ALA A 180 17.32 14.61 20.81
C ALA A 180 18.31 15.54 21.52
N LEU A 181 18.93 15.07 22.60
CA LEU A 181 19.97 15.79 23.33
C LEU A 181 21.21 16.04 22.45
N ALA A 182 21.68 15.03 21.74
CA ALA A 182 22.84 15.14 20.84
C ALA A 182 22.58 16.15 19.70
N VAL A 183 21.38 16.14 19.10
CA VAL A 183 20.99 17.12 18.07
C VAL A 183 20.90 18.53 18.65
N TRP A 184 20.30 18.68 19.84
CA TRP A 184 20.18 19.98 20.52
C TRP A 184 21.55 20.59 20.86
N LEU A 185 22.48 19.77 21.33
CA LEU A 185 23.86 20.21 21.64
C LEU A 185 24.69 20.48 20.38
N SER A 186 24.40 19.79 19.26
CA SER A 186 25.17 19.89 18.01
C SER A 186 24.95 21.20 17.26
N SER A 187 23.75 21.78 17.31
CA SER A 187 23.42 23.02 16.60
C SER A 187 22.18 23.70 17.19
N LYS A 188 22.13 25.02 17.18
CA LYS A 188 20.98 25.82 17.64
C LYS A 188 19.74 25.51 16.76
N GLY A 189 18.55 25.41 17.39
CA GLY A 189 17.26 25.26 16.73
C GLY A 189 16.47 23.99 17.13
N PRO A 190 15.33 23.70 16.49
CA PRO A 190 14.45 22.58 16.86
C PRO A 190 15.13 21.23 16.66
N VAL A 191 14.80 20.27 17.50
CA VAL A 191 15.34 18.88 17.43
C VAL A 191 14.77 18.14 16.22
N PHE A 192 13.50 18.35 15.93
CA PHE A 192 12.81 17.71 14.81
C PHE A 192 12.79 18.63 13.59
N TYR A 193 12.87 18.01 12.44
CA TYR A 193 12.70 18.62 11.13
C TYR A 193 11.47 17.99 10.45
N CYS A 194 10.56 18.85 10.00
CA CYS A 194 9.36 18.45 9.29
C CYS A 194 9.45 18.92 7.85
N GLN A 195 9.14 18.02 6.90
CA GLN A 195 9.17 18.34 5.48
C GLN A 195 7.93 17.79 4.78
N GLU A 196 7.32 18.59 3.92
CA GLU A 196 6.19 18.16 3.12
C GLU A 196 6.61 17.12 2.09
N ARG A 197 5.83 16.05 2.03
CA ARG A 197 5.93 14.94 1.08
C ARG A 197 4.55 14.60 0.56
N ILE A 198 4.48 13.94 -0.59
CA ILE A 198 3.23 13.47 -1.18
C ILE A 198 3.06 12.00 -0.81
N GLY A 199 1.87 11.65 -0.32
CA GLY A 199 1.51 10.32 0.17
C GLY A 199 0.36 9.68 -0.59
N LEU A 200 -0.39 8.85 0.12
CA LEU A 200 -1.56 8.13 -0.39
C LEU A 200 -2.55 9.10 -1.08
N HIS A 201 -3.07 8.71 -2.24
CA HIS A 201 -4.00 9.50 -3.07
C HIS A 201 -3.46 10.89 -3.46
N GLY A 202 -2.13 11.07 -3.47
CA GLY A 202 -1.53 12.37 -3.78
C GLY A 202 -1.70 13.43 -2.69
N ILE A 203 -2.13 13.05 -1.48
CA ILE A 203 -2.36 13.96 -0.36
C ILE A 203 -1.03 14.33 0.28
N PRO A 204 -0.74 15.63 0.47
CA PRO A 204 0.48 16.06 1.14
C PRO A 204 0.42 15.75 2.64
N PHE A 205 1.54 15.30 3.20
CA PHE A 205 1.74 15.10 4.64
C PHE A 205 3.11 15.58 5.08
N LYS A 206 3.32 15.76 6.37
CA LYS A 206 4.60 16.18 6.93
C LYS A 206 5.37 15.02 7.50
N ILE A 207 6.44 14.60 6.79
CA ILE A 207 7.38 13.59 7.30
C ILE A 207 8.21 14.19 8.44
N ILE A 208 8.37 13.45 9.54
CA ILE A 208 9.10 13.90 10.73
C ILE A 208 10.44 13.16 10.80
N LYS A 209 11.53 13.93 11.00
CA LYS A 209 12.89 13.40 11.15
C LYS A 209 13.63 14.13 12.27
N PHE A 210 14.70 13.54 12.79
CA PHE A 210 15.66 14.31 13.56
C PHE A 210 16.43 15.26 12.63
N ARG A 211 16.68 16.48 13.10
CA ARG A 211 17.43 17.46 12.34
C ARG A 211 18.89 17.01 12.22
N THR A 212 19.36 16.91 10.99
CA THR A 212 20.73 16.51 10.65
C THR A 212 21.55 17.61 9.98
N MET A 213 20.90 18.71 9.60
CA MET A 213 21.51 19.86 8.92
C MET A 213 21.45 21.12 9.79
N CYS A 214 22.30 22.07 9.49
CA CYS A 214 22.30 23.41 10.12
C CYS A 214 21.01 24.16 9.76
N LEU A 215 20.66 25.19 10.56
CA LEU A 215 19.55 26.08 10.22
C LEU A 215 19.85 26.79 8.88
N HIS A 216 18.78 27.02 8.11
CA HIS A 216 18.85 27.62 6.76
C HIS A 216 19.68 26.83 5.75
N ALA A 217 19.84 25.51 5.94
CA ALA A 217 20.51 24.62 4.99
C ALA A 217 19.75 24.50 3.65
N GLU A 218 18.45 24.71 3.62
CA GLU A 218 17.66 24.74 2.38
C GLU A 218 17.59 26.17 1.84
N GLN A 219 18.00 26.34 0.60
CA GLN A 219 17.78 27.53 -0.21
C GLN A 219 16.37 27.48 -0.83
N GLU A 220 15.98 28.53 -1.55
CA GLU A 220 14.67 28.61 -2.23
C GLU A 220 14.39 27.44 -3.16
N ILE A 221 15.44 26.87 -3.79
CA ILE A 221 15.33 25.70 -4.67
C ILE A 221 15.70 24.43 -3.86
N PRO A 222 14.82 23.44 -3.84
CA PRO A 222 15.11 22.14 -3.22
C PRO A 222 16.32 21.46 -3.83
N GLN A 223 17.32 21.16 -3.01
CA GLN A 223 18.53 20.47 -3.46
C GLN A 223 18.58 19.05 -2.92
N LEU A 224 19.08 18.13 -3.77
CA LEU A 224 19.43 16.80 -3.31
C LEU A 224 20.63 16.86 -2.38
N SER A 225 20.62 16.04 -1.35
CA SER A 225 21.76 15.93 -0.44
C SER A 225 22.80 15.01 -1.08
N LEU A 226 24.03 15.51 -1.24
CA LEU A 226 25.14 14.76 -1.79
C LEU A 226 26.00 14.15 -0.66
N ASP A 227 26.82 13.15 -1.01
CA ASP A 227 27.85 12.66 -0.08
C ASP A 227 28.86 13.79 0.19
N GLY A 228 29.16 14.02 1.49
CA GLY A 228 30.05 15.10 1.88
C GLY A 228 29.42 16.48 2.00
N ASP A 229 28.09 16.61 1.93
CA ASP A 229 27.37 17.87 2.05
C ASP A 229 27.77 18.64 3.31
N SER A 230 28.35 19.84 3.12
CA SER A 230 28.85 20.70 4.20
C SER A 230 27.77 21.22 5.14
N ARG A 231 26.49 21.18 4.71
CA ARG A 231 25.32 21.57 5.52
C ARG A 231 24.99 20.57 6.62
N VAL A 232 25.54 19.35 6.53
CA VAL A 232 25.27 18.25 7.47
C VAL A 232 26.18 18.38 8.70
N THR A 233 25.60 18.42 9.90
CA THR A 233 26.36 18.46 11.16
C THR A 233 27.12 17.15 11.39
N LYS A 234 28.15 17.16 12.27
CA LYS A 234 28.91 15.93 12.62
C LYS A 234 27.98 14.86 13.19
N VAL A 235 27.06 15.21 14.10
CA VAL A 235 26.02 14.33 14.65
C VAL A 235 25.06 13.90 13.55
N GLY A 236 24.63 14.81 12.70
CA GLY A 236 23.75 14.51 11.56
C GLY A 236 24.34 13.50 10.60
N ARG A 237 25.65 13.54 10.35
CA ARG A 237 26.35 12.55 9.50
C ARG A 237 26.28 11.14 10.10
N PHE A 238 26.48 11.03 11.40
CA PHE A 238 26.32 9.77 12.12
C PHE A 238 24.86 9.25 12.03
N LEU A 239 23.88 10.12 12.32
CA LEU A 239 22.48 9.74 12.27
C LEU A 239 22.05 9.25 10.87
N ARG A 240 22.47 9.94 9.81
CA ARG A 240 22.17 9.55 8.41
C ARG A 240 22.82 8.24 8.02
N LYS A 241 24.07 7.99 8.45
CA LYS A 241 24.79 6.75 8.17
C LYS A 241 24.04 5.52 8.69
N TYR A 242 23.41 5.64 9.86
CA TYR A 242 22.69 4.55 10.52
C TYR A 242 21.17 4.67 10.39
N ARG A 243 20.66 5.62 9.59
CA ARG A 243 19.23 5.90 9.42
C ARG A 243 18.47 6.24 10.70
N LEU A 244 19.17 6.64 11.75
CA LEU A 244 18.57 7.00 13.05
C LEU A 244 17.77 8.31 12.97
N ASP A 245 18.08 9.16 12.00
CA ASP A 245 17.33 10.39 11.73
C ASP A 245 15.88 10.11 11.26
N GLU A 246 15.61 8.94 10.73
CA GLU A 246 14.29 8.56 10.23
C GLU A 246 13.40 7.89 11.29
N LEU A 247 13.92 7.57 12.49
CA LEU A 247 13.14 6.94 13.57
C LEU A 247 11.83 7.68 13.92
N PRO A 248 11.75 9.04 13.94
CA PRO A 248 10.50 9.73 14.25
C PRO A 248 9.36 9.44 13.26
N GLN A 249 9.64 8.84 12.08
CA GLN A 249 8.61 8.46 11.12
C GLN A 249 7.69 7.35 11.63
N PHE A 250 8.07 6.58 12.67
CA PHE A 250 7.13 5.67 13.33
C PHE A 250 5.88 6.39 13.84
N TRP A 251 5.98 7.69 14.17
CA TRP A 251 4.82 8.51 14.48
C TRP A 251 3.94 8.78 13.25
N ASN A 252 4.52 9.02 12.07
CA ASN A 252 3.75 9.14 10.82
C ASN A 252 3.03 7.83 10.49
N ILE A 253 3.67 6.67 10.76
CA ILE A 253 3.04 5.36 10.57
C ILE A 253 1.83 5.21 11.51
N LEU A 254 1.94 5.54 12.78
CA LEU A 254 0.80 5.49 13.72
C LEU A 254 -0.35 6.38 13.26
N ARG A 255 -0.06 7.59 12.75
CA ARG A 255 -1.07 8.51 12.21
C ARG A 255 -1.75 8.00 10.94
N GLY A 256 -1.23 6.98 10.29
CA GLY A 256 -1.77 6.44 9.04
C GLY A 256 -1.28 7.14 7.78
N GLU A 257 -0.33 8.06 7.91
CA GLU A 257 0.28 8.80 6.81
C GLU A 257 1.31 7.93 6.06
N MET A 258 1.90 6.94 6.75
CA MET A 258 2.93 6.03 6.24
C MET A 258 2.64 4.57 6.65
N SER A 259 3.38 3.66 6.04
CA SER A 259 3.51 2.23 6.36
C SER A 259 4.98 1.91 6.64
N ILE A 260 5.28 0.75 7.23
CA ILE A 260 6.66 0.28 7.39
C ILE A 260 7.25 0.02 6.00
N VAL A 261 6.54 -0.71 5.14
CA VAL A 261 6.97 -1.03 3.78
C VAL A 261 6.05 -0.37 2.78
N GLY A 262 6.62 0.37 1.83
CA GLY A 262 5.90 1.07 0.77
C GLY A 262 6.84 1.91 -0.08
N PRO A 263 6.36 2.56 -1.15
CA PRO A 263 7.18 3.43 -1.99
C PRO A 263 7.71 4.62 -1.19
N ARG A 264 8.92 5.07 -1.53
CA ARG A 264 9.51 6.22 -0.82
C ARG A 264 8.81 7.52 -1.20
N PRO A 265 8.30 8.33 -0.24
CA PRO A 265 7.59 9.57 -0.53
C PRO A 265 8.57 10.65 -1.02
N GLU A 266 8.18 11.37 -2.07
CA GLU A 266 8.97 12.44 -2.66
C GLU A 266 8.37 13.83 -2.42
N ARG A 267 9.18 14.87 -2.65
CA ARG A 267 8.77 16.28 -2.62
C ARG A 267 8.06 16.63 -3.93
N ARG A 268 7.02 17.42 -3.88
CA ARG A 268 6.27 17.88 -5.06
C ARG A 268 7.17 18.46 -6.17
N TYR A 269 8.25 19.13 -5.80
CA TYR A 269 9.23 19.68 -6.75
C TYR A 269 9.88 18.58 -7.60
N PHE A 270 10.39 17.51 -6.97
CA PHE A 270 11.02 16.41 -7.68
C PHE A 270 10.01 15.54 -8.42
N ILE A 271 8.79 15.41 -7.89
CA ILE A 271 7.70 14.69 -8.56
C ILE A 271 7.44 15.28 -9.93
N LYS A 272 7.31 16.61 -10.06
CA LYS A 272 7.11 17.27 -11.36
C LYS A 272 8.21 16.92 -12.37
N MET A 273 9.46 16.90 -11.94
CA MET A 273 10.58 16.53 -12.80
C MET A 273 10.55 15.03 -13.19
N ILE A 274 10.09 14.17 -12.26
CA ILE A 274 9.96 12.73 -12.55
C ILE A 274 8.81 12.49 -13.51
N GLU A 275 7.67 13.15 -13.35
CA GLU A 275 6.49 13.04 -14.20
C GLU A 275 6.76 13.43 -15.65
N GLU A 276 7.68 14.36 -15.91
CA GLU A 276 8.12 14.70 -17.27
C GLU A 276 8.79 13.51 -17.99
N LYS A 277 9.51 12.63 -17.25
CA LYS A 277 10.17 11.43 -17.79
C LYS A 277 9.33 10.16 -17.61
N ALA A 278 8.52 10.12 -16.57
CA ALA A 278 7.72 8.96 -16.17
C ALA A 278 6.29 9.42 -15.79
N PRO A 279 5.41 9.65 -16.77
CA PRO A 279 4.05 10.14 -16.55
C PRO A 279 3.21 9.21 -15.63
N TYR A 280 3.60 7.95 -15.52
CA TYR A 280 2.98 6.93 -14.67
C TYR A 280 3.36 7.05 -13.18
N TYR A 281 4.03 8.13 -12.75
CA TYR A 281 4.40 8.35 -11.34
C TYR A 281 3.20 8.27 -10.39
N CYS A 282 2.00 8.66 -10.86
CA CYS A 282 0.77 8.61 -10.07
C CYS A 282 0.44 7.21 -9.52
N MET A 283 0.95 6.14 -10.14
CA MET A 283 0.72 4.76 -9.69
C MET A 283 1.21 4.49 -8.27
N ILE A 284 2.22 5.22 -7.78
CA ILE A 284 2.70 5.06 -6.41
C ILE A 284 1.73 5.60 -5.35
N TYR A 285 0.78 6.44 -5.76
CA TYR A 285 -0.22 7.00 -4.84
C TYR A 285 -1.32 6.02 -4.44
N LYS A 286 -1.36 4.82 -5.05
CA LYS A 286 -2.30 3.75 -4.70
C LYS A 286 -2.17 3.31 -3.24
N ILE A 287 -0.95 3.36 -2.68
CA ILE A 287 -0.64 2.83 -1.36
C ILE A 287 0.07 3.86 -0.49
N ARG A 288 0.09 3.60 0.81
CA ARG A 288 0.83 4.46 1.75
C ARG A 288 2.33 4.40 1.48
N PRO A 289 3.02 5.56 1.52
CA PRO A 289 4.46 5.59 1.42
C PRO A 289 5.11 4.84 2.58
N GLY A 290 6.28 4.24 2.34
CA GLY A 290 6.98 3.42 3.30
C GLY A 290 8.13 4.14 4.02
N LEU A 291 8.42 3.67 5.25
CA LEU A 291 9.67 3.95 5.94
C LEU A 291 10.82 3.23 5.24
N THR A 292 10.60 1.97 4.85
CA THR A 292 11.48 1.20 3.98
C THR A 292 10.81 0.92 2.64
N SER A 293 11.59 0.79 1.57
CA SER A 293 11.10 0.60 0.22
C SER A 293 12.05 -0.27 -0.59
N TRP A 294 11.53 -1.06 -1.51
CA TRP A 294 12.34 -1.91 -2.37
C TRP A 294 13.25 -1.11 -3.32
N GLY A 295 12.74 0.00 -3.84
CA GLY A 295 13.50 0.88 -4.74
C GLY A 295 14.84 1.33 -4.16
N PRO A 296 14.91 1.97 -2.98
CA PRO A 296 16.16 2.34 -2.33
C PRO A 296 17.10 1.18 -2.02
N ILE A 297 16.57 -0.01 -1.70
CA ILE A 297 17.41 -1.20 -1.45
C ILE A 297 18.14 -1.64 -2.73
N LYS A 298 17.49 -1.55 -3.89
CA LYS A 298 18.06 -1.98 -5.18
C LYS A 298 18.90 -0.91 -5.88
N VAL A 299 18.51 0.36 -5.79
CA VAL A 299 19.16 1.48 -6.50
C VAL A 299 20.18 2.20 -5.61
N GLY A 300 20.02 2.11 -4.28
CA GLY A 300 20.84 2.84 -3.33
C GLY A 300 20.46 4.32 -3.24
N TYR A 301 21.46 5.16 -3.02
CA TYR A 301 21.26 6.61 -2.88
C TYR A 301 20.91 7.24 -4.23
N THR A 302 19.83 8.01 -4.28
CA THR A 302 19.32 8.65 -5.50
C THR A 302 19.71 10.12 -5.53
N ASP A 303 20.76 10.43 -6.26
CA ASP A 303 21.34 11.75 -6.46
C ASP A 303 21.03 12.37 -7.85
N THR A 304 20.45 11.56 -8.75
CA THR A 304 20.09 11.97 -10.11
C THR A 304 18.64 11.63 -10.44
N LEU A 305 18.06 12.37 -11.40
CA LEU A 305 16.70 12.14 -11.87
C LEU A 305 16.53 10.72 -12.46
N ASP A 306 17.53 10.24 -13.19
CA ASP A 306 17.48 8.89 -13.80
C ASP A 306 17.47 7.78 -12.73
N LYS A 307 18.22 7.95 -11.65
CA LYS A 307 18.15 7.04 -10.50
C LYS A 307 16.79 7.11 -9.80
N MET A 308 16.16 8.31 -9.75
CA MET A 308 14.80 8.45 -9.20
C MET A 308 13.76 7.70 -10.04
N VAL A 309 13.83 7.81 -11.37
CA VAL A 309 12.97 7.06 -12.30
C VAL A 309 13.21 5.56 -12.18
N ARG A 310 14.48 5.13 -12.12
CA ARG A 310 14.81 3.72 -11.92
C ARG A 310 14.26 3.18 -10.58
N ARG A 311 14.33 3.97 -9.52
CA ARG A 311 13.75 3.62 -8.23
C ARG A 311 12.23 3.50 -8.30
N LEU A 312 11.56 4.45 -8.98
CA LEU A 312 10.13 4.41 -9.23
C LEU A 312 9.69 3.08 -9.85
N ASN A 313 10.44 2.59 -10.86
CA ASN A 313 10.12 1.32 -11.51
C ASN A 313 10.16 0.13 -10.52
N TYR A 314 11.13 0.09 -9.60
CA TYR A 314 11.14 -0.94 -8.55
C TYR A 314 9.98 -0.78 -7.58
N ASP A 315 9.61 0.46 -7.24
CA ASP A 315 8.49 0.72 -6.35
C ASP A 315 7.15 0.31 -7.01
N ILE A 316 7.00 0.49 -8.33
CA ILE A 316 5.84 -0.01 -9.08
C ILE A 316 5.82 -1.55 -9.09
N VAL A 317 6.96 -2.20 -9.36
CA VAL A 317 7.03 -3.67 -9.29
C VAL A 317 6.66 -4.18 -7.88
N TYR A 318 7.03 -3.45 -6.83
CA TYR A 318 6.58 -3.77 -5.48
C TYR A 318 5.05 -3.67 -5.36
N ILE A 319 4.44 -2.58 -5.84
CA ILE A 319 2.99 -2.35 -5.79
C ILE A 319 2.24 -3.48 -6.49
N GLU A 320 2.70 -3.88 -7.68
CA GLU A 320 2.08 -4.95 -8.48
C GLU A 320 2.30 -6.37 -7.91
N ASN A 321 3.20 -6.54 -6.95
CA ASN A 321 3.50 -7.83 -6.33
C ASN A 321 3.35 -7.80 -4.80
N MET A 322 2.62 -6.83 -4.28
CA MET A 322 2.42 -6.67 -2.83
C MET A 322 1.90 -7.94 -2.18
N SER A 323 2.54 -8.35 -1.10
CA SER A 323 2.10 -9.42 -0.22
C SER A 323 2.77 -9.27 1.15
N LEU A 324 2.16 -9.82 2.20
CA LEU A 324 2.76 -9.84 3.53
C LEU A 324 4.14 -10.53 3.54
N GLY A 325 4.30 -11.58 2.69
CA GLY A 325 5.58 -12.27 2.54
C GLY A 325 6.66 -11.41 1.87
N LEU A 326 6.29 -10.55 0.92
CA LEU A 326 7.23 -9.63 0.28
C LEU A 326 7.63 -8.50 1.25
N ASP A 327 6.69 -8.00 2.05
CA ASP A 327 6.97 -7.00 3.09
C ASP A 327 8.02 -7.51 4.09
N LEU A 328 7.87 -8.76 4.57
CA LEU A 328 8.86 -9.38 5.45
C LEU A 328 10.24 -9.55 4.80
N LYS A 329 10.32 -9.76 3.49
CA LYS A 329 11.61 -9.85 2.77
C LYS A 329 12.29 -8.49 2.58
N ILE A 330 11.52 -7.40 2.55
CA ILE A 330 12.02 -6.03 2.41
C ILE A 330 12.48 -5.46 3.75
N MET A 331 11.85 -5.86 4.85
CA MET A 331 12.27 -5.52 6.22
C MET A 331 13.54 -6.23 6.64
#